data_a7992bd56c1c2dab1e7d6fe77976b827
#
_entry.id   a7992bd56c1c2dab1e7d6fe77976b827
#
_cell.length_a   1.000
_cell.length_b   1.000
_cell.length_c   1.000
_cell.angle_alpha   90.00
_cell.angle_beta   90.00
_cell.angle_gamma   90.00
#
_symmetry.space_group_name_H-M   'P 1'
#
loop_
_entity.id
_entity.type
_entity.pdbx_description
1 polymer ?
#
loop_
_entity_poly.entity_id
_entity_poly.type
_entity_poly.pdbx_seq_one_letter_code
_entity_poly.pdbx_strand_id
1 'polypeptide(L)'
;MDQVVLVPDPERLVHLQFRRFAGCPVCNLHLRSFAQRYDEIEAAGLREVAVFHSSNAALRPYTADLPFAVVGDPEKRLYAEFAVESAPRALLDPRAWLGIVRSVLHTMWGMVREGRPAPPTDPEGGRLGLPADFLIASDGRVLACYYGEHADDQWSVDDLLRLAQSARETVAEPQSTA
;
A
#
# COMPACT_ATOMS: atom_id res chain seq x y z
N MET A 1 -5.07 0.36 -21.00
CA MET A 1 -3.86 -0.47 -21.23
C MET A 1 -3.53 -1.11 -19.91
N ASP A 2 -3.45 -2.42 -19.87
CA ASP A 2 -2.99 -3.13 -18.67
C ASP A 2 -1.48 -2.88 -18.55
N GLN A 3 -1.08 -2.13 -17.55
CA GLN A 3 0.33 -1.85 -17.28
C GLN A 3 0.94 -3.07 -16.61
N VAL A 4 1.95 -3.67 -17.22
CA VAL A 4 2.74 -4.72 -16.58
C VAL A 4 3.67 -4.07 -15.57
N VAL A 5 3.55 -4.47 -14.33
CA VAL A 5 4.40 -4.02 -13.23
C VAL A 5 5.40 -5.12 -12.90
N LEU A 6 6.68 -4.84 -13.08
CA LEU A 6 7.74 -5.79 -12.72
C LEU A 6 8.11 -5.61 -11.25
N VAL A 7 8.09 -6.70 -10.51
CA VAL A 7 8.63 -6.81 -9.15
C VAL A 7 9.47 -8.08 -9.10
N PRO A 8 10.79 -7.97 -8.82
CA PRO A 8 11.55 -6.76 -8.51
C PRO A 8 11.73 -5.81 -9.70
N ASP A 9 12.03 -4.52 -9.42
CA ASP A 9 12.45 -3.54 -10.41
C ASP A 9 13.99 -3.61 -10.54
N PRO A 10 14.57 -3.69 -11.75
CA PRO A 10 16.02 -3.88 -11.92
C PRO A 10 16.85 -2.66 -11.47
N GLU A 11 16.25 -1.48 -11.39
CA GLU A 11 16.96 -0.22 -11.14
C GLU A 11 16.62 0.44 -9.81
N ARG A 12 15.47 0.06 -9.21
CA ARG A 12 14.91 0.72 -8.03
C ARG A 12 14.55 -0.27 -6.93
N LEU A 13 14.52 0.20 -5.70
CA LEU A 13 13.82 -0.49 -4.63
C LEU A 13 12.32 -0.45 -4.90
N VAL A 14 11.60 -1.53 -4.63
CA VAL A 14 10.14 -1.56 -4.76
C VAL A 14 9.52 -1.54 -3.36
N HIS A 15 8.67 -0.56 -3.11
CA HIS A 15 7.72 -0.63 -2.03
C HIS A 15 6.44 -1.30 -2.52
N LEU A 16 6.22 -2.54 -2.12
CA LEU A 16 5.03 -3.32 -2.43
C LEU A 16 4.09 -3.28 -1.24
N GLN A 17 2.97 -2.59 -1.39
CA GLN A 17 2.00 -2.41 -0.32
C GLN A 17 0.71 -3.16 -0.61
N PHE A 18 0.31 -4.06 0.29
CA PHE A 18 -0.97 -4.77 0.25
C PHE A 18 -2.03 -3.95 0.98
N ARG A 19 -3.10 -3.66 0.29
CA ARG A 19 -4.22 -2.86 0.82
C ARG A 19 -5.49 -3.69 0.81
N ARG A 20 -6.58 -3.16 1.28
CA ARG A 20 -7.81 -3.94 1.50
C ARG A 20 -8.63 -4.03 0.21
N PHE A 21 -9.69 -3.30 0.08
CA PHE A 21 -10.63 -3.35 -1.05
C PHE A 21 -10.75 -2.00 -1.75
N ALA A 22 -11.24 -2.01 -2.99
CA ALA A 22 -11.55 -0.81 -3.75
C ALA A 22 -12.49 0.13 -2.98
N GLY A 23 -12.13 1.41 -2.87
CA GLY A 23 -12.92 2.41 -2.13
C GLY A 23 -12.83 2.32 -0.61
N CYS A 24 -11.90 1.53 -0.05
CA CYS A 24 -11.63 1.50 1.39
C CYS A 24 -11.21 2.89 1.89
N PRO A 25 -11.93 3.53 2.83
CA PRO A 25 -11.61 4.89 3.29
C PRO A 25 -10.21 5.00 3.89
N VAL A 26 -9.80 4.05 4.73
CA VAL A 26 -8.48 4.03 5.37
C VAL A 26 -7.38 3.90 4.32
N CYS A 27 -7.52 2.94 3.39
CA CYS A 27 -6.54 2.73 2.32
C CYS A 27 -6.44 3.97 1.41
N ASN A 28 -7.57 4.60 1.07
CA ASN A 28 -7.59 5.78 0.23
C ASN A 28 -6.88 6.97 0.90
N LEU A 29 -7.15 7.23 2.17
CA LEU A 29 -6.47 8.29 2.92
C LEU A 29 -4.95 8.05 2.97
N HIS A 30 -4.54 6.81 3.22
CA HIS A 30 -3.15 6.40 3.24
C HIS A 30 -2.47 6.60 1.87
N LEU A 31 -3.04 6.09 0.79
CA LEU A 31 -2.48 6.24 -0.56
C LEU A 31 -2.38 7.71 -1.00
N ARG A 32 -3.29 8.57 -0.54
CA ARG A 32 -3.20 10.01 -0.79
C ARG A 32 -1.97 10.64 -0.13
N SER A 33 -1.55 10.19 1.05
CA SER A 33 -0.32 10.67 1.68
C SER A 33 0.93 10.28 0.86
N PHE A 34 0.94 9.10 0.25
CA PHE A 34 1.98 8.65 -0.68
C PHE A 34 1.95 9.44 -1.99
N ALA A 35 0.77 9.69 -2.55
CA ALA A 35 0.63 10.50 -3.76
C ALA A 35 1.08 11.96 -3.56
N GLN A 36 0.82 12.55 -2.40
CA GLN A 36 1.25 13.92 -2.06
C GLN A 36 2.76 14.06 -1.94
N ARG A 37 3.46 12.99 -1.59
CA ARG A 37 4.91 12.98 -1.40
C ARG A 37 5.61 12.07 -2.41
N TYR A 38 4.97 11.84 -3.55
CA TYR A 38 5.48 10.89 -4.55
C TYR A 38 6.83 11.30 -5.12
N ASP A 39 7.06 12.60 -5.32
CA ASP A 39 8.36 13.12 -5.79
C ASP A 39 9.51 12.79 -4.81
N GLU A 40 9.26 12.81 -3.50
CA GLU A 40 10.24 12.41 -2.49
C GLU A 40 10.54 10.90 -2.57
N ILE A 41 9.51 10.09 -2.79
CA ILE A 41 9.61 8.63 -2.93
C ILE A 41 10.43 8.29 -4.19
N GLU A 42 10.14 8.93 -5.33
CA GLU A 42 10.91 8.74 -6.56
C GLU A 42 12.36 9.22 -6.43
N ALA A 43 12.57 10.40 -5.84
CA ALA A 43 13.92 10.93 -5.59
C ALA A 43 14.74 10.02 -4.67
N ALA A 44 14.04 9.31 -3.75
CA ALA A 44 14.64 8.25 -2.96
C ALA A 44 14.86 6.94 -3.74
N GLY A 45 14.68 6.89 -5.08
CA GLY A 45 14.88 5.72 -5.95
C GLY A 45 13.96 4.55 -5.58
N LEU A 46 12.78 4.85 -5.11
CA LEU A 46 11.74 3.89 -4.81
C LEU A 46 10.72 3.83 -5.94
N ARG A 47 10.22 2.65 -6.20
CA ARG A 47 9.04 2.41 -7.01
C ARG A 47 7.90 2.00 -6.11
N GLU A 48 6.79 2.71 -6.21
CA GLU A 48 5.58 2.46 -5.42
C GLU A 48 4.63 1.55 -6.17
N VAL A 49 4.14 0.48 -5.53
CA VAL A 49 3.17 -0.46 -6.07
C VAL A 49 2.15 -0.82 -5.00
N ALA A 50 0.87 -0.55 -5.25
CA ALA A 50 -0.21 -0.93 -4.35
C ALA A 50 -1.02 -2.11 -4.90
N VAL A 51 -1.23 -3.14 -4.10
CA VAL A 51 -2.02 -4.33 -4.43
C VAL A 51 -3.31 -4.34 -3.63
N PHE A 52 -4.43 -4.61 -4.29
CA PHE A 52 -5.74 -4.70 -3.68
C PHE A 52 -6.41 -6.04 -3.99
N HIS A 53 -7.13 -6.59 -3.03
CA HIS A 53 -7.95 -7.78 -3.28
C HIS A 53 -9.31 -7.45 -3.95
N SER A 54 -9.27 -6.56 -4.93
CA SER A 54 -10.39 -6.19 -5.80
C SER A 54 -9.94 -6.21 -7.24
N SER A 55 -10.88 -6.32 -8.17
CA SER A 55 -10.57 -6.26 -9.60
C SER A 55 -10.08 -4.86 -10.03
N ASN A 56 -9.29 -4.79 -11.11
CA ASN A 56 -8.86 -3.52 -11.69
C ASN A 56 -10.05 -2.63 -12.10
N ALA A 57 -11.16 -3.24 -12.51
CA ALA A 57 -12.38 -2.51 -12.85
C ALA A 57 -12.99 -1.80 -11.63
N ALA A 58 -13.05 -2.49 -10.48
CA ALA A 58 -13.54 -1.92 -9.23
C ALA A 58 -12.61 -0.84 -8.65
N LEU A 59 -11.29 -0.95 -8.90
CA LEU A 59 -10.28 0.00 -8.41
C LEU A 59 -10.29 1.32 -9.18
N ARG A 60 -10.51 1.28 -10.48
CA ARG A 60 -10.38 2.44 -11.38
C ARG A 60 -11.06 3.72 -10.88
N PRO A 61 -12.30 3.72 -10.35
CA PRO A 61 -12.95 4.94 -9.86
C PRO A 61 -12.24 5.62 -8.68
N TYR A 62 -11.40 4.89 -7.95
CA TYR A 62 -10.77 5.35 -6.70
C TYR A 62 -9.28 5.64 -6.83
N THR A 63 -8.64 5.14 -7.89
CA THR A 63 -7.18 5.12 -8.02
C THR A 63 -6.64 5.72 -9.32
N ALA A 64 -7.53 6.18 -10.22
CA ALA A 64 -7.15 6.68 -11.55
C ALA A 64 -6.22 7.91 -11.51
N ASP A 65 -6.22 8.65 -10.42
CA ASP A 65 -5.43 9.86 -10.19
C ASP A 65 -4.19 9.62 -9.30
N LEU A 66 -3.89 8.38 -8.94
CA LEU A 66 -2.66 8.04 -8.22
C LEU A 66 -1.47 8.03 -9.19
N PRO A 67 -0.30 8.60 -8.80
CA PRO A 67 0.88 8.69 -9.66
C PRO A 67 1.68 7.39 -9.77
N PHE A 68 1.29 6.33 -9.07
CA PHE A 68 1.97 5.04 -9.01
C PHE A 68 1.07 3.88 -9.41
N ALA A 69 1.67 2.72 -9.58
CA ALA A 69 0.99 1.53 -10.05
C ALA A 69 0.02 0.95 -9.01
N VAL A 70 -1.18 0.61 -9.45
CA VAL A 70 -2.18 -0.11 -8.64
C VAL A 70 -2.57 -1.40 -9.35
N VAL A 71 -2.53 -2.50 -8.62
CA VAL A 71 -2.75 -3.86 -9.11
C VAL A 71 -3.95 -4.48 -8.38
N GLY A 72 -4.89 -5.02 -9.14
CA GLY A 72 -6.00 -5.81 -8.62
C GLY A 72 -5.65 -7.29 -8.55
N ASP A 73 -5.88 -7.90 -7.39
CA ASP A 73 -5.71 -9.34 -7.13
C ASP A 73 -6.99 -9.92 -6.49
N PRO A 74 -8.11 -10.00 -7.24
CA PRO A 74 -9.39 -10.44 -6.68
C PRO A 74 -9.36 -11.90 -6.21
N GLU A 75 -8.48 -12.72 -6.77
CA GLU A 75 -8.28 -14.11 -6.38
C GLU A 75 -7.31 -14.28 -5.20
N LYS A 76 -6.72 -13.18 -4.71
CA LYS A 76 -5.77 -13.16 -3.58
C LYS A 76 -4.56 -14.08 -3.77
N ARG A 77 -4.08 -14.25 -5.00
CA ARG A 77 -2.90 -15.07 -5.29
C ARG A 77 -1.64 -14.45 -4.71
N LEU A 78 -1.44 -13.14 -4.93
CA LEU A 78 -0.33 -12.40 -4.36
C LEU A 78 -0.44 -12.33 -2.83
N TYR A 79 -1.66 -12.13 -2.29
CA TYR A 79 -1.88 -12.18 -0.85
C TYR A 79 -1.46 -13.51 -0.23
N ALA A 80 -1.77 -14.62 -0.89
CA ALA A 80 -1.34 -15.96 -0.44
C ALA A 80 0.18 -16.16 -0.55
N GLU A 81 0.79 -15.70 -1.65
CA GLU A 81 2.23 -15.79 -1.88
C GLU A 81 3.03 -15.00 -0.82
N PHE A 82 2.57 -13.82 -0.47
CA PHE A 82 3.19 -12.95 0.54
C PHE A 82 2.64 -13.18 1.95
N ALA A 83 1.86 -14.22 2.19
CA ALA A 83 1.27 -14.58 3.48
C ALA A 83 0.46 -13.43 4.14
N VAL A 84 -0.20 -12.59 3.34
CA VAL A 84 -1.01 -11.48 3.84
C VAL A 84 -2.39 -11.99 4.23
N GLU A 85 -2.76 -11.82 5.49
CA GLU A 85 -3.95 -12.39 6.10
C GLU A 85 -5.19 -11.49 6.00
N SER A 86 -6.34 -12.11 6.25
CA SER A 86 -7.61 -11.42 6.53
C SER A 86 -8.13 -11.88 7.88
N ALA A 87 -8.47 -10.95 8.78
CA ALA A 87 -8.94 -11.30 10.12
C ALA A 87 -9.94 -10.25 10.66
N PRO A 88 -10.89 -10.66 11.52
CA PRO A 88 -11.83 -9.74 12.16
C PRO A 88 -11.15 -8.61 12.95
N ARG A 89 -9.97 -8.84 13.50
CA ARG A 89 -9.17 -7.82 14.19
C ARG A 89 -8.89 -6.58 13.35
N ALA A 90 -8.92 -6.69 12.01
CA ALA A 90 -8.72 -5.57 11.10
C ALA A 90 -9.63 -4.37 11.43
N LEU A 91 -10.87 -4.62 11.89
CA LEU A 91 -11.85 -3.58 12.21
C LEU A 91 -12.22 -3.54 13.69
N LEU A 92 -12.01 -4.61 14.44
CA LEU A 92 -12.42 -4.73 15.85
C LEU A 92 -11.34 -4.21 16.81
N ASP A 93 -10.10 -4.00 16.35
CA ASP A 93 -9.05 -3.44 17.18
C ASP A 93 -9.34 -1.97 17.52
N PRO A 94 -9.42 -1.58 18.79
CA PRO A 94 -9.69 -0.20 19.20
C PRO A 94 -8.67 0.81 18.66
N ARG A 95 -7.42 0.38 18.42
CA ARG A 95 -6.35 1.21 17.85
C ARG A 95 -6.68 1.70 16.43
N ALA A 96 -7.45 0.93 15.66
CA ALA A 96 -7.87 1.29 14.31
C ALA A 96 -8.93 2.41 14.29
N TRP A 97 -9.70 2.61 15.37
CA TRP A 97 -10.92 3.41 15.33
C TRP A 97 -10.67 4.88 15.05
N LEU A 98 -9.61 5.47 15.60
CA LEU A 98 -9.27 6.87 15.33
C LEU A 98 -8.94 7.08 13.83
N GLY A 99 -8.14 6.19 13.25
CA GLY A 99 -7.83 6.20 11.82
C GLY A 99 -9.07 5.96 10.95
N ILE A 100 -9.94 5.02 11.34
CA ILE A 100 -11.20 4.75 10.64
C ILE A 100 -12.10 5.99 10.64
N VAL A 101 -12.32 6.62 11.80
CA VAL A 101 -13.17 7.82 11.91
C VAL A 101 -12.60 8.95 11.05
N ARG A 102 -11.30 9.23 11.17
CA ARG A 102 -10.62 10.26 10.36
C ARG A 102 -10.76 9.99 8.87
N SER A 103 -10.57 8.75 8.44
CA SER A 103 -10.65 8.37 7.03
C SER A 103 -12.07 8.43 6.47
N VAL A 104 -13.09 8.07 7.27
CA VAL A 104 -14.50 8.19 6.90
C VAL A 104 -14.88 9.67 6.73
N LEU A 105 -14.49 10.55 7.68
CA LEU A 105 -14.75 11.98 7.57
C LEU A 105 -14.07 12.59 6.32
N HIS A 106 -12.83 12.21 6.04
CA HIS A 106 -12.11 12.63 4.84
C HIS A 106 -12.84 12.16 3.57
N THR A 107 -13.29 10.92 3.54
CA THR A 107 -14.03 10.35 2.40
C THR A 107 -15.35 11.09 2.19
N MET A 108 -16.13 11.32 3.26
CA MET A 108 -17.38 12.09 3.18
C MET A 108 -17.15 13.51 2.65
N TRP A 109 -16.10 14.17 3.11
CA TRP A 109 -15.74 15.50 2.62
C TRP A 109 -15.36 15.49 1.13
N GLY A 110 -14.57 14.49 0.68
CA GLY A 110 -14.22 14.28 -0.73
C GLY A 110 -15.42 13.98 -1.62
N MET A 111 -16.41 13.22 -1.11
CA MET A 111 -17.66 12.97 -1.83
C MET A 111 -18.45 14.25 -2.07
N VAL A 112 -18.57 15.10 -1.05
CA VAL A 112 -19.35 16.35 -1.13
C VAL A 112 -18.63 17.43 -1.95
N ARG A 113 -17.33 17.59 -1.77
CA ARG A 113 -16.55 18.67 -2.40
C ARG A 113 -16.01 18.34 -3.78
N GLU A 114 -15.61 17.10 -4.00
CA GLU A 114 -14.84 16.67 -5.16
C GLU A 114 -15.60 15.65 -6.02
N GLY A 115 -16.82 15.29 -5.63
CA GLY A 115 -17.63 14.30 -6.37
C GLY A 115 -17.02 12.90 -6.39
N ARG A 116 -16.19 12.55 -5.39
CA ARG A 116 -15.57 11.23 -5.32
C ARG A 116 -16.61 10.14 -5.13
N PRO A 117 -16.40 8.94 -5.69
CA PRO A 117 -17.33 7.83 -5.54
C PRO A 117 -17.44 7.39 -4.07
N ALA A 118 -18.65 6.99 -3.67
CA ALA A 118 -18.90 6.42 -2.36
C ALA A 118 -18.21 5.05 -2.22
N PRO A 119 -17.75 4.69 -1.01
CA PRO A 119 -17.27 3.34 -0.74
C PRO A 119 -18.35 2.29 -1.03
N PRO A 120 -17.99 1.11 -1.58
CA PRO A 120 -18.97 0.06 -1.85
C PRO A 120 -19.57 -0.50 -0.55
N THR A 121 -20.84 -0.83 -0.58
CA THR A 121 -21.54 -1.47 0.56
C THR A 121 -21.14 -2.93 0.73
N ASP A 122 -20.83 -3.61 -0.39
CA ASP A 122 -20.35 -4.99 -0.41
C ASP A 122 -19.12 -5.08 -1.33
N PRO A 123 -17.90 -4.85 -0.78
CA PRO A 123 -16.69 -4.86 -1.57
C PRO A 123 -16.24 -6.27 -1.96
N GLU A 124 -15.72 -6.39 -3.18
CA GLU A 124 -15.03 -7.61 -3.62
C GLU A 124 -13.95 -8.03 -2.64
N GLY A 125 -13.89 -9.33 -2.31
CA GLY A 125 -12.90 -9.89 -1.38
C GLY A 125 -13.17 -9.59 0.09
N GLY A 126 -14.25 -8.85 0.43
CA GLY A 126 -14.67 -8.56 1.79
C GLY A 126 -13.95 -7.38 2.43
N ARG A 127 -14.23 -7.14 3.73
CA ARG A 127 -13.75 -5.95 4.47
C ARG A 127 -12.63 -6.25 5.46
N LEU A 128 -12.27 -7.51 5.66
CA LEU A 128 -11.42 -7.97 6.77
C LEU A 128 -9.96 -8.15 6.41
N GLY A 129 -9.51 -7.67 5.24
CA GLY A 129 -8.11 -7.69 4.85
C GLY A 129 -7.25 -6.89 5.83
N LEU A 130 -6.05 -7.38 6.12
CA LEU A 130 -5.01 -6.67 6.85
C LEU A 130 -4.05 -6.02 5.86
N PRO A 131 -3.49 -4.85 6.17
CA PRO A 131 -2.43 -4.27 5.34
C PRO A 131 -1.10 -5.00 5.57
N ALA A 132 -0.24 -4.96 4.56
CA ALA A 132 1.15 -5.35 4.70
C ALA A 132 2.03 -4.53 3.77
N ASP A 133 3.28 -4.32 4.17
CA ASP A 133 4.25 -3.52 3.45
C ASP A 133 5.56 -4.28 3.30
N PHE A 134 6.17 -4.23 2.10
CA PHE A 134 7.42 -4.89 1.78
C PHE A 134 8.35 -3.94 1.05
N LEU A 135 9.62 -3.89 1.46
CA LEU A 135 10.68 -3.23 0.73
C LEU A 135 11.52 -4.30 0.03
N ILE A 136 11.55 -4.27 -1.30
CA ILE A 136 12.15 -5.32 -2.13
C ILE A 136 13.31 -4.70 -2.93
N ALA A 137 14.47 -5.36 -2.88
CA ALA A 137 15.65 -4.99 -3.65
C ALA A 137 15.54 -5.41 -5.11
N SER A 138 16.42 -4.87 -5.96
CA SER A 138 16.47 -5.18 -7.40
C SER A 138 16.82 -6.64 -7.70
N ASP A 139 17.45 -7.35 -6.77
CA ASP A 139 17.74 -8.79 -6.86
C ASP A 139 16.58 -9.67 -6.34
N GLY A 140 15.47 -9.07 -5.90
CA GLY A 140 14.29 -9.75 -5.39
C GLY A 140 14.31 -10.05 -3.89
N ARG A 141 15.38 -9.72 -3.16
CA ARG A 141 15.41 -9.90 -1.70
C ARG A 141 14.45 -8.94 -1.01
N VAL A 142 13.71 -9.44 -0.05
CA VAL A 142 12.92 -8.62 0.87
C VAL A 142 13.87 -8.03 1.92
N LEU A 143 14.04 -6.72 1.89
CA LEU A 143 14.92 -5.98 2.82
C LEU A 143 14.23 -5.66 4.13
N ALA A 144 12.93 -5.39 4.06
CA ALA A 144 12.07 -5.17 5.21
C ALA A 144 10.64 -5.60 4.90
N CYS A 145 9.92 -6.06 5.90
CA CYS A 145 8.50 -6.35 5.78
C CYS A 145 7.75 -5.96 7.06
N TYR A 146 6.48 -5.65 6.92
CA TYR A 146 5.58 -5.35 8.01
C TYR A 146 4.20 -5.92 7.74
N TYR A 147 3.63 -6.62 8.69
CA TYR A 147 2.27 -7.15 8.66
C TYR A 147 1.43 -6.40 9.68
N GLY A 148 0.48 -5.61 9.20
CA GLY A 148 -0.38 -4.82 10.06
C GLY A 148 -1.33 -5.67 10.91
N GLU A 149 -1.53 -5.28 12.15
CA GLU A 149 -2.44 -5.94 13.09
C GLU A 149 -3.88 -5.45 12.95
N HIS A 150 -4.07 -4.23 12.41
CA HIS A 150 -5.38 -3.63 12.18
C HIS A 150 -5.42 -2.78 10.88
N ALA A 151 -6.59 -2.24 10.55
CA ALA A 151 -6.84 -1.60 9.25
C ALA A 151 -5.98 -0.36 8.94
N ASP A 152 -5.48 0.33 9.96
CA ASP A 152 -4.67 1.56 9.86
C ASP A 152 -3.22 1.33 10.33
N ASP A 153 -2.77 0.08 10.35
CA ASP A 153 -1.46 -0.33 10.83
C ASP A 153 -0.53 -0.65 9.65
N GLN A 154 0.18 0.35 9.18
CA GLN A 154 0.97 0.32 7.95
C GLN A 154 2.10 1.36 8.00
N TRP A 155 3.15 1.18 7.19
CA TRP A 155 4.22 2.17 7.13
C TRP A 155 3.73 3.54 6.66
N SER A 156 4.18 4.59 7.32
CA SER A 156 4.08 5.95 6.80
C SER A 156 5.12 6.19 5.70
N VAL A 157 4.99 7.30 4.97
CA VAL A 157 6.02 7.73 4.00
C VAL A 157 7.38 7.94 4.70
N ASP A 158 7.37 8.47 5.94
CA ASP A 158 8.62 8.67 6.71
C ASP A 158 9.27 7.35 7.11
N ASP A 159 8.47 6.33 7.44
CA ASP A 159 8.97 4.97 7.73
C ASP A 159 9.63 4.38 6.50
N LEU A 160 8.96 4.48 5.34
CA LEU A 160 9.47 3.99 4.06
C LEU A 160 10.79 4.66 3.68
N LEU A 161 10.87 5.99 3.76
CA LEU A 161 12.08 6.75 3.39
C LEU A 161 13.25 6.40 4.31
N ARG A 162 13.01 6.25 5.62
CA ARG A 162 14.04 5.80 6.57
C ARG A 162 14.55 4.39 6.25
N LEU A 163 13.66 3.45 5.97
CA LEU A 163 14.02 2.08 5.60
C LEU A 163 14.83 2.04 4.30
N ALA A 164 14.44 2.82 3.30
CA ALA A 164 15.17 2.91 2.03
C ALA A 164 16.57 3.50 2.21
N GLN A 165 16.73 4.50 3.07
CA GLN A 165 18.03 5.07 3.40
C GLN A 165 18.92 4.03 4.08
N SER A 166 18.42 3.35 5.12
CA SER A 166 19.17 2.31 5.85
C SER A 166 19.59 1.15 4.94
N ALA A 167 18.71 0.75 4.01
CA ALA A 167 19.02 -0.30 3.04
C ALA A 167 20.19 0.09 2.11
N ARG A 168 20.28 1.36 1.71
CA ARG A 168 21.38 1.86 0.87
C ARG A 168 22.70 1.93 1.61
N GLU A 169 22.68 2.39 2.86
CA GLU A 169 23.86 2.47 3.71
C GLU A 169 24.47 1.08 3.90
N THR A 170 23.62 0.06 4.12
CA THR A 170 24.06 -1.35 4.27
C THR A 170 24.67 -1.91 2.98
N VAL A 171 24.21 -1.48 1.82
CA VAL A 171 24.77 -1.92 0.52
C VAL A 171 26.05 -1.13 0.18
N ALA A 172 26.20 0.10 0.66
CA ALA A 172 27.37 0.96 0.41
C ALA A 172 28.57 0.62 1.30
N GLU A 173 28.39 -0.05 2.45
CA GLU A 173 29.48 -0.59 3.25
C GLU A 173 29.86 -1.99 2.72
N PRO A 174 30.90 -2.15 1.87
CA PRO A 174 31.46 -3.46 1.56
C PRO A 174 32.02 -4.01 2.86
N GLN A 175 31.59 -5.24 3.23
CA GLN A 175 32.15 -5.98 4.37
C GLN A 175 33.68 -5.94 4.25
N SER A 176 34.30 -5.09 5.04
CA SER A 176 35.74 -5.15 5.30
C SER A 176 35.98 -6.41 6.13
N THR A 177 36.03 -7.55 5.46
CA THR A 177 36.53 -8.79 6.03
C THR A 177 38.04 -8.71 6.10
N ALA A 178 38.53 -8.54 7.32
CA ALA A 178 39.91 -8.83 7.69
C ALA A 178 40.20 -10.32 7.53
#